data_efd2c0791e173d0ab4cd312d0b3397ec
#
_entry.id   efd2c0791e173d0ab4cd312d0b3397ec
#
_cell.length_a   1.000
_cell.length_b   1.000
_cell.length_c   1.000
_cell.angle_alpha   90.00
_cell.angle_beta   90.00
_cell.angle_gamma   90.00
#
_symmetry.space_group_name_H-M   'P 1'
#
loop_
_entity.id
_entity.type
_entity.pdbx_description
1 polymer ?
#
loop_
_entity_poly.entity_id
_entity_poly.type
_entity_poly.pdbx_seq_one_letter_code
_entity_poly.pdbx_strand_id
1 'polypeptide(L)'
;LTDKVKDESEYVLKAFMKYATVPVVNMESATGHPLQGFTDALTISEYAESKKPKVVLSWAPHVKSLPHAVANSFVQAMQKMEVEFIITHPKGYELNPQIVGDTPVVYNQEEAFEKADFVYVKNWSSYNDYGKVLNTDPKWMITKNKLGNAKFMHCLPVRRNLIVEDAVLDSENSLVIQQANNRTYAA
;
A
#
# COMPACT_ATOMS: atom_id res chain seq x y z
N LEU A 1 1.19 -12.38 -9.98
CA LEU A 1 -0.17 -12.49 -10.50
C LEU A 1 -0.23 -13.58 -11.57
N THR A 2 -0.98 -14.63 -11.34
CA THR A 2 -1.05 -15.77 -12.26
C THR A 2 -2.49 -16.04 -12.71
N ASP A 3 -3.40 -16.12 -11.76
CA ASP A 3 -4.80 -16.48 -12.01
C ASP A 3 -5.65 -15.81 -10.93
N LYS A 4 -6.57 -14.94 -11.35
CA LYS A 4 -7.42 -14.17 -10.42
C LYS A 4 -8.16 -15.06 -9.43
N VAL A 5 -8.77 -16.15 -9.90
CA VAL A 5 -9.58 -17.04 -9.05
C VAL A 5 -8.71 -17.78 -8.04
N LYS A 6 -7.54 -18.27 -8.46
CA LYS A 6 -6.60 -18.94 -7.57
C LYS A 6 -5.98 -17.97 -6.56
N ASP A 7 -5.61 -16.79 -7.01
CA ASP A 7 -5.02 -15.75 -6.16
C ASP A 7 -6.05 -15.27 -5.13
N GLU A 8 -7.27 -14.94 -5.54
CA GLU A 8 -8.35 -14.53 -4.62
C GLU A 8 -8.74 -15.62 -3.61
N SER A 9 -8.69 -16.87 -4.01
CA SER A 9 -8.98 -18.01 -3.13
C SER A 9 -7.83 -18.38 -2.20
N GLU A 10 -6.67 -17.71 -2.30
CA GLU A 10 -5.43 -18.05 -1.58
C GLU A 10 -5.02 -19.50 -1.78
N TYR A 11 -5.16 -20.01 -3.00
CA TYR A 11 -4.97 -21.42 -3.33
C TYR A 11 -3.61 -21.96 -2.87
N VAL A 12 -2.53 -21.21 -3.13
CA VAL A 12 -1.16 -21.63 -2.76
C VAL A 12 -0.99 -21.68 -1.25
N LEU A 13 -1.38 -20.62 -0.52
CA LEU A 13 -1.29 -20.57 0.93
C LEU A 13 -2.10 -21.72 1.58
N LYS A 14 -3.34 -21.91 1.13
CA LYS A 14 -4.20 -22.99 1.61
C LYS A 14 -3.63 -24.39 1.33
N ALA A 15 -2.96 -24.57 0.17
CA ALA A 15 -2.29 -25.82 -0.14
C ALA A 15 -1.13 -26.09 0.83
N PHE A 16 -0.30 -25.08 1.14
CA PHE A 16 0.73 -25.21 2.17
C PHE A 16 0.13 -25.55 3.53
N MET A 17 -0.89 -24.82 3.97
CA MET A 17 -1.55 -25.06 5.26
C MET A 17 -2.14 -26.48 5.36
N LYS A 18 -2.66 -27.03 4.25
CA LYS A 18 -3.25 -28.38 4.21
C LYS A 18 -2.22 -29.49 4.46
N TYR A 19 -0.99 -29.32 4.00
CA TYR A 19 0.04 -30.36 4.04
C TYR A 19 1.14 -30.08 5.06
N ALA A 20 1.19 -28.90 5.65
CA ALA A 20 2.16 -28.57 6.69
C ALA A 20 1.85 -29.33 7.99
N THR A 21 2.89 -29.83 8.63
CA THR A 21 2.83 -30.47 9.95
C THR A 21 3.25 -29.53 11.08
N VAL A 22 3.54 -28.28 10.74
CA VAL A 22 3.95 -27.19 11.64
C VAL A 22 3.10 -25.95 11.39
N PRO A 23 3.04 -24.99 12.33
CA PRO A 23 2.36 -23.72 12.11
C PRO A 23 2.86 -23.00 10.85
N VAL A 24 1.94 -22.44 10.08
CA VAL A 24 2.23 -21.65 8.88
C VAL A 24 1.95 -20.17 9.17
N VAL A 25 2.97 -19.34 9.03
CA VAL A 25 2.85 -17.88 9.17
C VAL A 25 2.81 -17.25 7.79
N ASN A 26 1.72 -16.52 7.48
CA ASN A 26 1.61 -15.79 6.23
C ASN A 26 2.49 -14.54 6.27
N MET A 27 3.64 -14.59 5.64
CA MET A 27 4.51 -13.43 5.47
C MET A 27 4.10 -12.55 4.27
N GLU A 28 3.68 -13.19 3.17
CA GLU A 28 3.06 -12.58 2.01
C GLU A 28 2.35 -13.65 1.19
N SER A 29 1.11 -13.42 0.83
CA SER A 29 0.31 -14.28 -0.05
C SER A 29 -0.24 -13.47 -1.24
N ALA A 30 -1.13 -14.05 -2.02
CA ALA A 30 -1.68 -13.36 -3.19
C ALA A 30 -2.51 -12.12 -2.83
N THR A 31 -3.25 -12.17 -1.72
CA THR A 31 -4.17 -11.09 -1.31
C THR A 31 -3.81 -10.42 0.01
N GLY A 32 -2.83 -10.93 0.74
CA GLY A 32 -2.46 -10.42 2.06
C GLY A 32 -0.96 -10.42 2.34
N HIS A 33 -0.51 -9.38 3.03
CA HIS A 33 0.84 -9.21 3.56
C HIS A 33 0.74 -8.71 5.02
N PRO A 34 0.24 -9.55 5.95
CA PRO A 34 -0.17 -9.10 7.28
C PRO A 34 0.96 -8.47 8.09
N LEU A 35 2.17 -9.03 8.02
CA LEU A 35 3.33 -8.46 8.73
C LEU A 35 3.72 -7.06 8.18
N GLN A 36 3.51 -6.81 6.88
CA GLN A 36 3.71 -5.47 6.33
C GLN A 36 2.65 -4.50 6.84
N GLY A 37 1.37 -4.89 6.83
CA GLY A 37 0.30 -4.04 7.36
C GLY A 37 0.53 -3.67 8.83
N PHE A 38 1.01 -4.61 9.65
CA PHE A 38 1.38 -4.35 11.04
C PHE A 38 2.59 -3.40 11.15
N THR A 39 3.63 -3.63 10.35
CA THR A 39 4.80 -2.73 10.26
C THR A 39 4.41 -1.30 9.90
N ASP A 40 3.51 -1.15 8.95
CA ASP A 40 3.03 0.16 8.48
C ASP A 40 2.25 0.88 9.58
N ALA A 41 1.36 0.16 10.27
CA ALA A 41 0.61 0.68 11.42
C ALA A 41 1.54 1.11 12.57
N LEU A 42 2.54 0.30 12.91
CA LEU A 42 3.54 0.62 13.91
C LEU A 42 4.29 1.91 13.53
N THR A 43 4.77 2.00 12.29
CA THR A 43 5.50 3.17 11.80
C THR A 43 4.64 4.44 11.88
N ILE A 44 3.38 4.37 11.45
CA ILE A 44 2.46 5.51 11.57
C ILE A 44 2.27 5.91 13.04
N SER A 45 2.09 4.93 13.94
CA SER A 45 1.91 5.21 15.37
C SER A 45 3.12 5.89 16.01
N GLU A 46 4.34 5.55 15.57
CA GLU A 46 5.59 6.14 16.09
C GLU A 46 5.82 7.59 15.61
N TYR A 47 5.37 7.90 14.38
CA TYR A 47 5.64 9.19 13.75
C TYR A 47 4.42 10.11 13.65
N ALA A 48 3.26 9.69 14.18
CA ALA A 48 2.06 10.52 14.22
C ALA A 48 2.21 11.65 15.25
N GLU A 49 2.00 12.88 14.81
CA GLU A 49 2.03 14.08 15.66
C GLU A 49 0.63 14.44 16.21
N SER A 50 -0.42 13.87 15.61
CA SER A 50 -1.81 14.04 16.02
C SER A 50 -2.43 12.72 16.48
N LYS A 51 -3.50 12.78 17.29
CA LYS A 51 -4.24 11.60 17.72
C LYS A 51 -4.97 10.89 16.57
N LYS A 52 -5.35 11.65 15.54
CA LYS A 52 -6.07 11.14 14.38
C LYS A 52 -5.41 11.67 13.10
N PRO A 53 -4.25 11.12 12.69
CA PRO A 53 -3.54 11.58 11.51
C PRO A 53 -4.34 11.26 10.23
N LYS A 54 -4.19 12.12 9.22
CA LYS A 54 -4.70 11.83 7.87
C LYS A 54 -3.70 10.97 7.12
N VAL A 55 -4.13 9.77 6.75
CA VAL A 55 -3.33 8.76 6.05
C VAL A 55 -3.92 8.52 4.67
N VAL A 56 -3.09 8.57 3.64
CA VAL A 56 -3.50 8.33 2.26
C VAL A 56 -2.76 7.11 1.70
N LEU A 57 -3.51 6.13 1.20
CA LEU A 57 -2.98 5.08 0.33
C LEU A 57 -3.08 5.58 -1.11
N SER A 58 -1.93 5.77 -1.77
CA SER A 58 -1.88 6.21 -3.16
C SER A 58 -1.34 5.12 -4.08
N TRP A 59 -2.06 4.89 -5.17
CA TRP A 59 -1.52 4.15 -6.30
C TRP A 59 -0.40 4.96 -6.98
N ALA A 60 0.59 4.25 -7.56
CA ALA A 60 1.62 4.84 -8.41
C ALA A 60 1.94 3.91 -9.59
N PRO A 61 2.43 4.44 -10.74
CA PRO A 61 2.72 3.64 -11.92
C PRO A 61 3.86 2.65 -11.68
N HIS A 62 3.82 1.53 -12.40
CA HIS A 62 4.88 0.53 -12.38
C HIS A 62 4.96 -0.19 -13.73
N VAL A 63 6.15 -0.68 -14.11
CA VAL A 63 6.39 -1.41 -15.37
C VAL A 63 5.69 -2.77 -15.43
N LYS A 64 5.27 -3.29 -14.29
CA LYS A 64 4.53 -4.56 -14.18
C LYS A 64 3.31 -4.34 -13.30
N SER A 65 2.28 -5.10 -13.55
CA SER A 65 1.13 -5.21 -12.66
C SER A 65 1.53 -5.98 -11.40
N LEU A 66 1.29 -5.40 -10.22
CA LEU A 66 1.68 -5.99 -8.94
C LEU A 66 0.47 -6.57 -8.19
N PRO A 67 0.69 -7.51 -7.23
CA PRO A 67 -0.37 -8.07 -6.41
C PRO A 67 -1.07 -7.01 -5.53
N HIS A 68 -2.28 -7.35 -5.09
CA HIS A 68 -3.06 -6.53 -4.15
C HIS A 68 -2.62 -6.69 -2.69
N ALA A 69 -1.79 -7.68 -2.38
CA ALA A 69 -1.48 -8.12 -1.02
C ALA A 69 -1.09 -6.99 -0.06
N VAL A 70 -0.17 -6.13 -0.49
CA VAL A 70 0.30 -5.00 0.33
C VAL A 70 -0.80 -3.95 0.49
N ALA A 71 -1.44 -3.53 -0.61
CA ALA A 71 -2.51 -2.53 -0.56
C ALA A 71 -3.68 -3.00 0.31
N ASN A 72 -4.12 -4.26 0.15
CA ASN A 72 -5.18 -4.85 0.95
C ASN A 72 -4.83 -4.85 2.44
N SER A 73 -3.61 -5.29 2.80
CA SER A 73 -3.19 -5.35 4.20
C SER A 73 -3.01 -3.97 4.81
N PHE A 74 -2.59 -2.99 4.03
CA PHE A 74 -2.55 -1.60 4.48
C PHE A 74 -3.96 -1.06 4.75
N VAL A 75 -4.92 -1.27 3.85
CA VAL A 75 -6.33 -0.89 4.06
C VAL A 75 -6.87 -1.52 5.34
N GLN A 76 -6.70 -2.83 5.51
CA GLN A 76 -7.18 -3.55 6.69
C GLN A 76 -6.52 -3.09 7.99
N ALA A 77 -5.25 -2.68 7.95
CA ALA A 77 -4.56 -2.13 9.11
C ALA A 77 -5.11 -0.73 9.46
N MET A 78 -5.25 0.17 8.47
CA MET A 78 -5.77 1.52 8.70
C MET A 78 -7.22 1.53 9.20
N GLN A 79 -8.06 0.61 8.76
CA GLN A 79 -9.43 0.44 9.25
C GLN A 79 -9.52 0.05 10.74
N LYS A 80 -8.42 -0.40 11.33
CA LYS A 80 -8.31 -0.74 12.76
C LYS A 80 -7.63 0.34 13.61
N MET A 81 -7.12 1.38 12.96
CA MET A 81 -6.44 2.49 13.63
C MET A 81 -7.38 3.70 13.76
N GLU A 82 -7.10 4.58 14.70
CA GLU A 82 -7.78 5.88 14.83
C GLU A 82 -7.12 6.90 13.87
N VAL A 83 -7.45 6.81 12.57
CA VAL A 83 -6.92 7.66 11.51
C VAL A 83 -8.03 8.19 10.61
N GLU A 84 -7.79 9.31 9.93
CA GLU A 84 -8.57 9.72 8.76
C GLU A 84 -7.96 9.04 7.54
N PHE A 85 -8.59 7.99 7.02
CA PHE A 85 -8.02 7.17 5.97
C PHE A 85 -8.71 7.38 4.62
N ILE A 86 -7.92 7.59 3.57
CA ILE A 86 -8.39 7.79 2.18
C ILE A 86 -7.56 6.92 1.23
N ILE A 87 -8.21 6.38 0.21
CA ILE A 87 -7.55 5.67 -0.90
C ILE A 87 -7.62 6.55 -2.15
N THR A 88 -6.52 6.65 -2.90
CA THR A 88 -6.50 7.34 -4.20
C THR A 88 -5.81 6.49 -5.28
N HIS A 89 -6.46 6.39 -6.43
CA HIS A 89 -5.98 5.64 -7.59
C HIS A 89 -6.66 6.12 -8.88
N PRO A 90 -6.09 5.87 -10.07
CA PRO A 90 -6.79 6.12 -11.32
C PRO A 90 -8.01 5.21 -11.46
N LYS A 91 -9.04 5.67 -12.16
CA LYS A 91 -10.21 4.85 -12.47
C LYS A 91 -9.79 3.54 -13.14
N GLY A 92 -10.42 2.44 -12.75
CA GLY A 92 -10.09 1.09 -13.21
C GLY A 92 -9.07 0.36 -12.33
N TYR A 93 -8.55 0.99 -11.27
CA TYR A 93 -7.64 0.38 -10.29
C TYR A 93 -8.29 0.20 -8.91
N GLU A 94 -9.59 0.04 -8.87
CA GLU A 94 -10.32 -0.28 -7.65
C GLU A 94 -9.75 -1.56 -7.02
N LEU A 95 -9.63 -1.57 -5.70
CA LEU A 95 -9.36 -2.77 -4.92
C LEU A 95 -10.65 -3.57 -4.73
N ASN A 96 -10.55 -4.78 -4.18
CA ASN A 96 -11.71 -5.59 -3.85
C ASN A 96 -12.66 -4.81 -2.92
N PRO A 97 -13.94 -4.61 -3.31
CA PRO A 97 -14.92 -3.87 -2.49
C PRO A 97 -15.07 -4.41 -1.07
N GLN A 98 -14.91 -5.72 -0.86
CA GLN A 98 -14.98 -6.34 0.46
C GLN A 98 -13.80 -5.93 1.37
N ILE A 99 -12.65 -5.56 0.78
CA ILE A 99 -11.49 -5.04 1.51
C ILE A 99 -11.66 -3.54 1.77
N VAL A 100 -12.08 -2.79 0.74
CA VAL A 100 -12.25 -1.33 0.83
C VAL A 100 -13.33 -0.96 1.84
N GLY A 101 -14.44 -1.70 1.85
CA GLY A 101 -15.59 -1.38 2.71
C GLY A 101 -16.08 0.05 2.50
N ASP A 102 -16.29 0.78 3.60
CA ASP A 102 -16.74 2.18 3.60
C ASP A 102 -15.59 3.20 3.48
N THR A 103 -14.35 2.75 3.21
CA THR A 103 -13.20 3.65 3.09
C THR A 103 -13.38 4.61 1.90
N PRO A 104 -13.26 5.93 2.10
CA PRO A 104 -13.38 6.90 1.01
C PRO A 104 -12.34 6.68 -0.08
N VAL A 105 -12.78 6.77 -1.35
CA VAL A 105 -11.92 6.70 -2.54
C VAL A 105 -12.00 8.02 -3.29
N VAL A 106 -10.84 8.62 -3.57
CA VAL A 106 -10.71 9.87 -4.31
C VAL A 106 -9.89 9.61 -5.57
N TYR A 107 -10.38 10.01 -6.74
CA TYR A 107 -9.70 9.78 -8.03
C TYR A 107 -8.76 10.91 -8.44
N ASN A 108 -8.60 11.91 -7.59
CA ASN A 108 -7.64 13.00 -7.74
C ASN A 108 -6.57 12.89 -6.65
N GLN A 109 -5.34 12.60 -7.06
CA GLN A 109 -4.22 12.39 -6.15
C GLN A 109 -3.86 13.64 -5.34
N GLU A 110 -3.92 14.83 -5.97
CA GLU A 110 -3.59 16.11 -5.31
C GLU A 110 -4.63 16.45 -4.25
N GLU A 111 -5.91 16.28 -4.57
CA GLU A 111 -7.03 16.45 -3.62
C GLU A 111 -6.89 15.49 -2.42
N ALA A 112 -6.55 14.21 -2.67
CA ALA A 112 -6.35 13.24 -1.61
C ALA A 112 -5.20 13.65 -0.66
N PHE A 113 -4.14 14.25 -1.21
CA PHE A 113 -2.95 14.64 -0.45
C PHE A 113 -3.11 15.93 0.36
N GLU A 114 -4.16 16.71 0.13
CA GLU A 114 -4.41 17.93 0.90
C GLU A 114 -4.41 17.62 2.40
N LYS A 115 -3.53 18.29 3.15
CA LYS A 115 -3.36 18.11 4.61
C LYS A 115 -3.09 16.67 5.04
N ALA A 116 -2.53 15.82 4.19
CA ALA A 116 -2.11 14.48 4.57
C ALA A 116 -0.91 14.55 5.53
N ASP A 117 -0.94 13.74 6.59
CA ASP A 117 0.19 13.54 7.48
C ASP A 117 1.09 12.42 6.94
N PHE A 118 0.48 11.38 6.37
CA PHE A 118 1.18 10.24 5.79
C PHE A 118 0.65 9.91 4.40
N VAL A 119 1.56 9.63 3.47
CA VAL A 119 1.27 9.14 2.13
C VAL A 119 1.99 7.80 1.93
N TYR A 120 1.23 6.71 1.96
CA TYR A 120 1.72 5.37 1.65
C TYR A 120 1.51 5.09 0.17
N VAL A 121 2.59 4.76 -0.53
CA VAL A 121 2.55 4.59 -1.99
C VAL A 121 2.79 3.16 -2.39
N LYS A 122 1.95 2.63 -3.28
CA LYS A 122 2.11 1.29 -3.84
C LYS A 122 1.48 1.18 -5.22
N ASN A 123 2.06 0.35 -6.07
CA ASN A 123 1.37 -0.12 -7.26
C ASN A 123 0.55 -1.37 -6.92
N TRP A 124 -0.62 -1.50 -7.53
CA TRP A 124 -1.41 -2.74 -7.59
C TRP A 124 -2.13 -2.83 -8.92
N SER A 125 -2.50 -4.05 -9.33
CA SER A 125 -3.26 -4.28 -10.56
C SER A 125 -4.72 -3.84 -10.42
N SER A 126 -5.37 -3.61 -11.56
CA SER A 126 -6.84 -3.53 -11.58
C SER A 126 -7.46 -4.80 -11.01
N TYR A 127 -8.53 -4.65 -10.23
CA TYR A 127 -9.30 -5.79 -9.74
C TYR A 127 -10.08 -6.48 -10.87
N ASN A 128 -10.64 -5.70 -11.80
CA ASN A 128 -11.43 -6.22 -12.90
C ASN A 128 -10.55 -6.73 -14.07
N ASP A 129 -9.51 -5.98 -14.42
CA ASP A 129 -8.53 -6.36 -15.45
C ASP A 129 -7.25 -6.92 -14.82
N TYR A 130 -7.41 -7.96 -14.03
CA TYR A 130 -6.38 -8.56 -13.19
C TYR A 130 -5.11 -8.92 -13.99
N GLY A 131 -3.97 -8.46 -13.48
CA GLY A 131 -2.66 -8.72 -14.09
C GLY A 131 -2.31 -7.82 -15.28
N LYS A 132 -3.21 -6.95 -15.73
CA LYS A 132 -2.92 -6.01 -16.82
C LYS A 132 -2.37 -4.69 -16.28
N VAL A 133 -1.50 -4.05 -17.08
CA VAL A 133 -1.07 -2.66 -16.87
C VAL A 133 -1.98 -1.78 -17.72
N LEU A 134 -2.90 -1.06 -17.11
CA LEU A 134 -3.88 -0.21 -17.79
C LEU A 134 -3.47 1.27 -17.84
N ASN A 135 -2.61 1.70 -16.92
CA ASN A 135 -2.20 3.08 -16.76
C ASN A 135 -0.70 3.17 -16.48
N THR A 136 -0.02 4.03 -17.23
CA THR A 136 1.40 4.36 -17.07
C THR A 136 1.59 5.86 -17.00
N ASP A 137 0.52 6.64 -16.74
CA ASP A 137 0.56 8.10 -16.71
C ASP A 137 1.53 8.58 -15.60
N PRO A 138 2.61 9.28 -15.96
CA PRO A 138 3.58 9.78 -15.01
C PRO A 138 2.99 10.81 -14.02
N LYS A 139 1.80 11.34 -14.29
CA LYS A 139 1.09 12.21 -13.34
C LYS A 139 0.78 11.52 -12.03
N TRP A 140 0.79 10.18 -11.97
CA TRP A 140 0.60 9.43 -10.73
C TRP A 140 1.91 9.18 -9.96
N MET A 141 3.05 9.60 -10.50
CA MET A 141 4.32 9.59 -9.76
C MET A 141 4.25 10.59 -8.59
N ILE A 142 4.81 10.20 -7.47
CA ILE A 142 4.88 11.07 -6.29
C ILE A 142 6.04 12.05 -6.45
N THR A 143 5.72 13.33 -6.43
CA THR A 143 6.70 14.40 -6.49
C THR A 143 6.76 15.15 -5.16
N LYS A 144 7.87 15.86 -4.93
CA LYS A 144 8.03 16.70 -3.73
C LYS A 144 6.92 17.75 -3.61
N ASN A 145 6.51 18.33 -4.73
CA ASN A 145 5.45 19.34 -4.74
C ASN A 145 4.08 18.77 -4.33
N LYS A 146 3.75 17.54 -4.78
CA LYS A 146 2.50 16.88 -4.40
C LYS A 146 2.52 16.40 -2.96
N LEU A 147 3.65 15.87 -2.50
CA LEU A 147 3.78 15.35 -1.15
C LEU A 147 3.66 16.46 -0.10
N GLY A 148 4.18 17.66 -0.40
CA GLY A 148 4.26 18.74 0.56
C GLY A 148 5.07 18.36 1.80
N ASN A 149 4.47 18.51 2.99
CA ASN A 149 5.08 18.15 4.27
C ASN A 149 4.72 16.75 4.77
N ALA A 150 3.90 16.00 4.03
CA ALA A 150 3.51 14.66 4.44
C ALA A 150 4.71 13.71 4.55
N LYS A 151 4.63 12.76 5.47
CA LYS A 151 5.61 11.66 5.58
C LYS A 151 5.38 10.66 4.46
N PHE A 152 6.44 10.33 3.72
CA PHE A 152 6.41 9.35 2.63
C PHE A 152 6.70 7.94 3.15
N MET A 153 5.89 6.96 2.73
CA MET A 153 6.04 5.55 3.09
C MET A 153 5.95 4.64 1.85
N HIS A 154 6.75 3.59 1.84
CA HIS A 154 6.73 2.53 0.82
C HIS A 154 7.39 1.25 1.36
N CYS A 155 6.77 0.10 1.13
CA CYS A 155 7.26 -1.19 1.67
C CYS A 155 8.60 -1.69 1.08
N LEU A 156 9.17 -0.97 0.11
CA LEU A 156 10.36 -1.38 -0.64
C LEU A 156 10.21 -2.76 -1.35
N PRO A 157 10.96 -3.06 -2.41
CA PRO A 157 11.80 -2.11 -3.14
C PRO A 157 10.97 -1.06 -3.90
N VAL A 158 11.51 0.13 -4.08
CA VAL A 158 10.87 1.25 -4.79
C VAL A 158 11.66 1.62 -6.04
N ARG A 159 10.94 2.00 -7.12
CA ARG A 159 11.56 2.48 -8.35
C ARG A 159 11.63 4.01 -8.34
N ARG A 160 12.83 4.54 -8.21
CA ARG A 160 13.13 5.98 -8.30
C ARG A 160 12.72 6.54 -9.66
N ASN A 161 12.16 7.74 -9.64
CA ASN A 161 11.76 8.51 -10.82
C ASN A 161 10.74 7.77 -11.74
N LEU A 162 10.04 6.80 -11.16
CA LEU A 162 8.87 6.14 -11.75
C LEU A 162 7.70 6.14 -10.76
N ILE A 163 7.92 5.65 -9.55
CA ILE A 163 6.94 5.64 -8.46
C ILE A 163 7.01 6.95 -7.70
N VAL A 164 8.21 7.42 -7.42
CA VAL A 164 8.52 8.58 -6.59
C VAL A 164 9.81 9.24 -7.05
N GLU A 165 9.88 10.56 -6.95
CA GLU A 165 11.09 11.34 -7.20
C GLU A 165 12.21 11.04 -6.20
N ASP A 166 13.47 11.14 -6.64
CA ASP A 166 14.64 11.05 -5.76
C ASP A 166 14.56 12.07 -4.62
N ALA A 167 14.13 13.29 -4.90
CA ALA A 167 13.99 14.37 -3.93
C ALA A 167 13.02 14.05 -2.78
N VAL A 168 12.07 13.13 -2.98
CA VAL A 168 11.18 12.63 -1.92
C VAL A 168 11.85 11.54 -1.12
N LEU A 169 12.44 10.54 -1.80
CA LEU A 169 13.10 9.40 -1.14
C LEU A 169 14.28 9.83 -0.27
N ASP A 170 15.04 10.83 -0.71
CA ASP A 170 16.23 11.32 -0.04
C ASP A 170 15.93 12.47 0.95
N SER A 171 14.64 12.78 1.16
CA SER A 171 14.20 13.82 2.11
C SER A 171 14.04 13.29 3.54
N GLU A 172 14.06 14.20 4.51
CA GLU A 172 13.73 13.95 5.94
C GLU A 172 12.27 13.49 6.15
N ASN A 173 11.40 13.72 5.17
CA ASN A 173 10.03 13.24 5.22
C ASN A 173 9.89 11.76 4.76
N SER A 174 10.96 11.14 4.25
CA SER A 174 10.94 9.74 3.85
C SER A 174 11.12 8.81 5.06
N LEU A 175 10.13 8.00 5.35
CA LEU A 175 10.17 7.01 6.43
C LEU A 175 10.50 5.59 5.94
N VAL A 176 10.95 5.41 4.69
CA VAL A 176 11.12 4.07 4.12
C VAL A 176 12.14 3.21 4.86
N ILE A 177 13.19 3.82 5.43
CA ILE A 177 14.20 3.10 6.21
C ILE A 177 13.68 2.74 7.60
N GLN A 178 13.01 3.68 8.28
CA GLN A 178 12.40 3.46 9.58
C GLN A 178 11.32 2.38 9.48
N GLN A 179 10.47 2.47 8.46
CA GLN A 179 9.46 1.47 8.15
C GLN A 179 10.10 0.09 7.89
N ALA A 180 11.19 0.01 7.12
CA ALA A 180 11.91 -1.24 6.88
C ALA A 180 12.50 -1.82 8.17
N ASN A 181 13.04 -0.99 9.05
CA ASN A 181 13.57 -1.41 10.36
C ASN A 181 12.47 -1.97 11.26
N ASN A 182 11.27 -1.38 11.23
CA ASN A 182 10.11 -1.83 12.01
C ASN A 182 9.63 -3.25 11.63
N ARG A 183 10.06 -3.79 10.48
CA ARG A 183 9.81 -5.19 10.12
C ARG A 183 10.39 -6.18 11.12
N THR A 184 11.48 -5.86 11.79
CA THR A 184 12.11 -6.73 12.80
C THR A 184 11.23 -6.92 14.03
N TYR A 185 10.35 -5.96 14.33
CA TYR A 185 9.40 -6.06 15.44
C TYR A 185 8.07 -6.70 15.02
N ALA A 186 7.76 -6.70 13.73
CA ALA A 186 6.53 -7.28 13.18
C ALA A 186 6.68 -8.77 12.83
N ALA A 187 7.88 -9.25 12.57
CA ALA A 187 8.20 -10.62 12.21
C ALA A 187 8.63 -11.43 13.42
#